data_b29314ebc6a84cd76913e6fcab6a0482
#
_entry.id   b29314ebc6a84cd76913e6fcab6a0482
#
_cell.length_a   1.000
_cell.length_b   1.000
_cell.length_c   1.000
_cell.angle_alpha   90.00
_cell.angle_beta   90.00
_cell.angle_gamma   90.00
#
_symmetry.space_group_name_H-M   'P 1'
#
loop_
_entity.id
_entity.type
_entity.pdbx_description
1 polymer ?
#
loop_
_entity_poly.entity_id
_entity_poly.type
_entity_poly.pdbx_seq_one_letter_code
_entity_poly.pdbx_strand_id
1 'polypeptide(L)'
;MYVWEEEGQIAGYYSLHLQGEQRCELNNLCVLPAYRHRQIGERLLEHAFVQARELGFRQMAIGIVEENARLKRWYETHGAVHVGTQKYDFFPFTCGYLEKSLV
;
A
#
# COMPACT_ATOMS: atom_id res chain seq x y z
N MET A 1 0.88 0.82 -13.09
CA MET A 1 -0.29 1.14 -12.24
C MET A 1 -1.41 0.14 -12.49
N TYR A 2 -2.10 -0.26 -11.44
CA TYR A 2 -3.22 -1.20 -11.51
C TYR A 2 -4.49 -0.47 -11.09
N VAL A 3 -5.59 -0.73 -11.77
CA VAL A 3 -6.86 -0.09 -11.46
C VAL A 3 -7.93 -1.13 -11.17
N TRP A 4 -8.87 -0.78 -10.31
CA TRP A 4 -10.07 -1.56 -10.02
C TRP A 4 -11.25 -0.85 -10.63
N GLU A 5 -11.98 -1.52 -11.49
CA GLU A 5 -13.16 -0.96 -12.15
C GLU A 5 -14.44 -1.56 -11.59
N GLU A 6 -15.42 -0.69 -11.38
CA GLU A 6 -16.79 -1.06 -10.98
C GLU A 6 -17.75 -0.40 -11.98
N GLU A 7 -18.57 -1.22 -12.63
CA GLU A 7 -19.59 -0.73 -13.56
C GLU A 7 -19.02 0.21 -14.65
N GLY A 8 -17.81 -0.07 -15.11
CA GLY A 8 -17.16 0.73 -16.13
C GLY A 8 -16.46 1.98 -15.63
N GLN A 9 -16.42 2.20 -14.31
CA GLN A 9 -15.75 3.36 -13.71
C GLN A 9 -14.62 2.89 -12.79
N ILE A 10 -13.58 3.74 -12.68
CA ILE A 10 -12.45 3.44 -11.81
C ILE A 10 -12.87 3.68 -10.37
N ALA A 11 -12.81 2.63 -9.54
CA ALA A 11 -13.14 2.70 -8.13
C ALA A 11 -11.91 2.85 -7.26
N GLY A 12 -10.75 2.39 -7.70
CA GLY A 12 -9.52 2.49 -6.96
C GLY A 12 -8.32 2.12 -7.82
N TYR A 13 -7.11 2.35 -7.28
CA TYR A 13 -5.88 2.04 -7.99
C TYR A 13 -4.71 1.91 -7.02
N TYR A 14 -3.61 1.35 -7.50
CA TYR A 14 -2.33 1.33 -6.81
C TYR A 14 -1.21 1.20 -7.83
N SER A 15 0.01 1.44 -7.39
CA SER A 15 1.18 1.18 -8.24
C SER A 15 2.27 0.49 -7.44
N LEU A 16 3.10 -0.29 -8.13
CA LEU A 16 4.25 -0.98 -7.57
C LEU A 16 5.51 -0.44 -8.22
N HIS A 17 6.50 -0.12 -7.41
CA HIS A 17 7.79 0.39 -7.87
C HIS A 17 8.92 -0.53 -7.42
N LEU A 18 9.88 -0.75 -8.29
CA LEU A 18 11.04 -1.56 -7.98
C LEU A 18 11.96 -0.81 -7.01
N GLN A 19 12.31 -1.44 -5.88
CA GLN A 19 13.29 -0.89 -4.94
C GLN A 19 14.58 -1.71 -4.87
N GLY A 20 14.59 -2.88 -5.48
CA GLY A 20 15.71 -3.80 -5.46
C GLY A 20 15.30 -5.09 -6.12
N GLU A 21 16.20 -6.08 -6.17
CA GLU A 21 15.93 -7.32 -6.88
C GLU A 21 14.74 -8.11 -6.33
N GLN A 22 14.50 -8.02 -5.01
CA GLN A 22 13.46 -8.79 -4.36
C GLN A 22 12.52 -7.93 -3.52
N ARG A 23 12.61 -6.62 -3.68
CA ARG A 23 11.82 -5.67 -2.90
C ARG A 23 11.11 -4.69 -3.81
N CYS A 24 9.82 -4.51 -3.58
CA CYS A 24 9.02 -3.49 -4.26
C CYS A 24 8.43 -2.53 -3.25
N GLU A 25 7.94 -1.40 -3.74
CA GLU A 25 7.25 -0.41 -2.93
C GLU A 25 5.84 -0.23 -3.43
N LEU A 26 4.87 -0.29 -2.51
CA LEU A 26 3.48 -0.01 -2.82
C LEU A 26 3.25 1.49 -2.72
N ASN A 27 2.84 2.09 -3.83
CA ASN A 27 2.57 3.52 -3.89
C ASN A 27 1.15 3.78 -4.37
N ASN A 28 0.59 4.89 -3.88
CA ASN A 28 -0.67 5.44 -4.39
C ASN A 28 -1.87 4.49 -4.30
N LEU A 29 -1.91 3.64 -3.27
CA LEU A 29 -3.10 2.84 -3.03
C LEU A 29 -4.24 3.79 -2.62
N CYS A 30 -5.25 3.86 -3.46
CA CYS A 30 -6.35 4.80 -3.27
C CYS A 30 -7.67 4.18 -3.69
N VAL A 31 -8.71 4.43 -2.90
CA VAL A 31 -10.09 4.09 -3.25
C VAL A 31 -10.86 5.40 -3.33
N LEU A 32 -11.55 5.62 -4.46
CA LEU A 32 -12.31 6.84 -4.66
C LEU A 32 -13.45 6.94 -3.64
N PRO A 33 -13.80 8.17 -3.18
CA PRO A 33 -14.77 8.34 -2.09
C PRO A 33 -16.12 7.65 -2.32
N ALA A 34 -16.59 7.62 -3.56
CA ALA A 34 -17.88 6.99 -3.90
C ALA A 34 -17.87 5.48 -3.68
N TYR A 35 -16.69 4.87 -3.60
CA TYR A 35 -16.54 3.42 -3.50
C TYR A 35 -15.94 2.96 -2.17
N ARG A 36 -15.77 3.87 -1.21
CA ARG A 36 -15.28 3.52 0.12
C ARG A 36 -16.32 2.69 0.87
N HIS A 37 -15.85 1.91 1.85
CA HIS A 37 -16.69 1.02 2.68
C HIS A 37 -17.28 -0.17 1.93
N ARG A 38 -16.73 -0.50 0.75
CA ARG A 38 -17.11 -1.69 -0.02
C ARG A 38 -16.01 -2.74 -0.05
N GLN A 39 -15.04 -2.65 0.86
CA GLN A 39 -13.91 -3.56 0.96
C GLN A 39 -13.02 -3.57 -0.29
N ILE A 40 -13.12 -2.55 -1.14
CA ILE A 40 -12.28 -2.45 -2.35
C ILE A 40 -10.82 -2.25 -1.98
N GLY A 41 -10.54 -1.46 -0.94
CA GLY A 41 -9.18 -1.25 -0.45
C GLY A 41 -8.49 -2.55 -0.07
N GLU A 42 -9.21 -3.44 0.64
CA GLU A 42 -8.69 -4.75 1.01
C GLU A 42 -8.40 -5.62 -0.21
N ARG A 43 -9.30 -5.61 -1.18
CA ARG A 43 -9.12 -6.37 -2.41
C ARG A 43 -7.95 -5.86 -3.23
N LEU A 44 -7.78 -4.53 -3.29
CA LEU A 44 -6.64 -3.93 -3.96
C LEU A 44 -5.33 -4.31 -3.28
N LEU A 45 -5.30 -4.26 -1.96
CA LEU A 45 -4.10 -4.62 -1.20
C LEU A 45 -3.73 -6.08 -1.39
N GLU A 46 -4.72 -6.97 -1.32
CA GLU A 46 -4.50 -8.40 -1.56
C GLU A 46 -4.02 -8.65 -2.98
N HIS A 47 -4.60 -7.97 -3.95
CA HIS A 47 -4.17 -8.07 -5.35
C HIS A 47 -2.72 -7.60 -5.48
N ALA A 48 -2.35 -6.51 -4.80
CA ALA A 48 -0.98 -6.01 -4.82
C ALA A 48 0.00 -7.05 -4.26
N PHE A 49 -0.36 -7.71 -3.16
CA PHE A 49 0.48 -8.76 -2.58
C PHE A 49 0.67 -9.93 -3.54
N VAL A 50 -0.42 -10.41 -4.15
CA VAL A 50 -0.37 -11.52 -5.11
C VAL A 50 0.44 -11.12 -6.34
N GLN A 51 0.20 -9.94 -6.88
CA GLN A 51 0.88 -9.46 -8.08
C GLN A 51 2.38 -9.31 -7.83
N ALA A 52 2.77 -8.74 -6.69
CA ALA A 52 4.18 -8.59 -6.34
C ALA A 52 4.86 -9.95 -6.18
N ARG A 53 4.17 -10.92 -5.56
CA ARG A 53 4.70 -12.26 -5.41
C ARG A 53 4.90 -12.93 -6.77
N GLU A 54 3.95 -12.78 -7.68
CA GLU A 54 4.05 -13.34 -9.03
C GLU A 54 5.18 -12.70 -9.84
N LEU A 55 5.50 -11.43 -9.58
CA LEU A 55 6.61 -10.75 -10.21
C LEU A 55 7.97 -11.13 -9.61
N GLY A 56 7.98 -11.96 -8.57
CA GLY A 56 9.21 -12.46 -7.96
C GLY A 56 9.69 -11.68 -6.77
N PHE A 57 8.96 -10.70 -6.30
CA PHE A 57 9.33 -9.94 -5.11
C PHE A 57 9.05 -10.74 -3.85
N ARG A 58 9.90 -10.58 -2.85
CA ARG A 58 9.77 -11.25 -1.56
C ARG A 58 9.32 -10.33 -0.45
N GLN A 59 9.51 -9.03 -0.62
CA GLN A 59 9.12 -8.01 0.35
C GLN A 59 8.47 -6.84 -0.33
N MET A 60 7.53 -6.22 0.38
CA MET A 60 6.86 -5.00 -0.06
C MET A 60 7.04 -3.93 1.00
N ALA A 61 7.56 -2.77 0.59
CA ALA A 61 7.66 -1.60 1.44
C ALA A 61 6.39 -0.75 1.27
N ILE A 62 5.87 -0.21 2.36
CA ILE A 62 4.67 0.62 2.35
C ILE A 62 4.98 1.91 3.11
N GLY A 63 4.76 3.06 2.44
CA GLY A 63 4.93 4.37 3.07
C GLY A 63 3.59 4.98 3.45
N ILE A 64 3.50 5.55 4.63
CA ILE A 64 2.29 6.20 5.13
C ILE A 64 2.65 7.51 5.81
N VAL A 65 1.62 8.32 6.12
CA VAL A 65 1.76 9.43 7.07
C VAL A 65 1.69 8.83 8.48
N GLU A 66 2.77 8.95 9.26
CA GLU A 66 2.88 8.30 10.57
C GLU A 66 1.76 8.72 11.51
N GLU A 67 1.34 9.99 11.45
CA GLU A 67 0.26 10.52 12.28
C GLU A 67 -1.09 9.88 11.98
N ASN A 68 -1.23 9.20 10.83
CA ASN A 68 -2.46 8.50 10.49
C ASN A 68 -2.48 7.10 11.11
N ALA A 69 -2.79 7.06 12.41
CA ALA A 69 -2.79 5.82 13.17
C ALA A 69 -3.81 4.80 12.65
N ARG A 70 -4.92 5.28 12.09
CA ARG A 70 -5.96 4.42 11.53
C ARG A 70 -5.46 3.65 10.31
N LEU A 71 -4.77 4.33 9.40
CA LEU A 71 -4.20 3.70 8.20
C LEU A 71 -3.09 2.73 8.57
N LYS A 72 -2.23 3.12 9.52
CA LYS A 72 -1.16 2.27 10.02
C LYS A 72 -1.73 0.96 10.57
N ARG A 73 -2.76 1.05 11.41
CA ARG A 73 -3.40 -0.13 12.00
C ARG A 73 -4.04 -1.00 10.92
N TRP A 74 -4.64 -0.38 9.91
CA TRP A 74 -5.25 -1.11 8.81
C TRP A 74 -4.22 -1.97 8.07
N TYR A 75 -3.06 -1.41 7.75
CA TYR A 75 -1.99 -2.20 7.13
C TYR A 75 -1.49 -3.30 8.05
N GLU A 76 -1.39 -3.02 9.35
CA GLU A 76 -0.93 -4.01 10.32
C GLU A 76 -1.89 -5.19 10.42
N THR A 77 -3.20 -4.96 10.30
CA THR A 77 -4.17 -6.05 10.30
C THR A 77 -4.05 -6.94 9.05
N HIS A 78 -3.41 -6.44 8.00
CA HIS A 78 -3.15 -7.23 6.80
C HIS A 78 -1.75 -7.82 6.77
N GLY A 79 -1.07 -7.82 7.89
CA GLY A 79 0.22 -8.49 8.05
C GLY A 79 1.43 -7.63 7.83
N ALA A 80 1.28 -6.34 7.61
CA ALA A 80 2.42 -5.43 7.51
C ALA A 80 2.99 -5.14 8.90
N VAL A 81 4.30 -4.93 8.98
CA VAL A 81 5.00 -4.64 10.23
C VAL A 81 5.62 -3.25 10.15
N HIS A 82 5.35 -2.43 11.14
CA HIS A 82 5.95 -1.10 11.21
C HIS A 82 7.45 -1.21 11.50
N VAL A 83 8.28 -0.59 10.66
CA VAL A 83 9.73 -0.74 10.76
C VAL A 83 10.47 0.55 11.08
N GLY A 84 9.83 1.71 10.98
CA GLY A 84 10.47 2.96 11.33
C GLY A 84 9.75 4.20 10.85
N THR A 85 10.34 5.35 11.13
CA THR A 85 9.81 6.65 10.73
C THR A 85 10.95 7.52 10.23
N GLN A 86 10.60 8.52 9.41
CA GLN A 86 11.55 9.52 8.91
C GLN A 86 10.85 10.86 8.82
N LYS A 87 11.43 11.89 9.44
CA LYS A 87 10.92 13.25 9.34
C LYS A 87 11.79 14.01 8.34
N TYR A 88 11.15 14.52 7.29
CA TYR A 88 11.82 15.35 6.29
C TYR A 88 11.47 16.81 6.49
N ASP A 89 12.45 17.70 6.31
CA ASP A 89 12.25 19.14 6.54
C ASP A 89 11.22 19.74 5.58
N PHE A 90 11.08 19.15 4.39
CA PHE A 90 10.17 19.65 3.38
C PHE A 90 8.73 19.12 3.50
N PHE A 91 8.47 18.23 4.47
CA PHE A 91 7.12 17.74 4.74
C PHE A 91 6.61 18.22 6.09
N PRO A 92 5.32 18.61 6.18
CA PRO A 92 4.73 18.99 7.45
C PRO A 92 4.37 17.79 8.34
N PHE A 93 4.65 16.57 7.90
CA PHE A 93 4.30 15.34 8.63
C PHE A 93 5.49 14.39 8.66
N THR A 94 5.40 13.38 9.52
CA THR A 94 6.40 12.33 9.61
C THR A 94 5.99 11.18 8.68
N CYS A 95 6.94 10.66 7.91
CA CYS A 95 6.70 9.48 7.09
C CYS A 95 6.88 8.22 7.92
N GLY A 96 5.92 7.31 7.87
CA GLY A 96 6.01 6.01 8.52
C GLY A 96 6.24 4.94 7.47
N TYR A 97 6.98 3.91 7.83
CA TYR A 97 7.31 2.82 6.91
C TYR A 97 6.94 1.48 7.51
N LEU A 98 6.30 0.66 6.68
CA LEU A 98 5.95 -0.71 7.03
C LEU A 98 6.53 -1.65 5.98
N GLU A 99 6.67 -2.91 6.35
CA GLU A 99 7.10 -3.96 5.44
C GLU A 99 6.15 -5.14 5.51
N LYS A 100 5.89 -5.74 4.36
CA LYS A 100 5.09 -6.95 4.26
C LYS A 100 5.93 -8.04 3.62
N SER A 101 6.06 -9.18 4.31
CA SER A 101 6.67 -10.36 3.73
C SER A 101 5.71 -11.00 2.73
N LEU A 102 6.22 -11.31 1.54
CA LEU A 102 5.43 -11.93 0.47
C LEU A 102 5.68 -13.44 0.36
N VAL A 103 6.52 -13.96 1.23
CA VAL A 103 6.84 -15.40 1.25
C VAL A 103 6.40 -16.04 2.54
#